data_19a2c7eb0ba6d63facfd6daa1b8c2988
#
_entry.id   19a2c7eb0ba6d63facfd6daa1b8c2988
#
_cell.length_a   1.000
_cell.length_b   1.000
_cell.length_c   1.000
_cell.angle_alpha   90.00
_cell.angle_beta   90.00
_cell.angle_gamma   90.00
#
_symmetry.space_group_name_H-M   'P 1'
#
loop_
_entity.id
_entity.type
_entity.pdbx_description
1 polymer ?
#
loop_
_entity_poly.entity_id
_entity_poly.type
_entity_poly.pdbx_seq_one_letter_code
_entity_poly.pdbx_strand_id
1 'polypeptide(L)'
;MSGLILGIETSCDETAAALVDASGRALSSVISSQISLHRDFGGVVPELASREHAKVILSVLEQAFIDAGREFSPVGLEAVAVTKGPGLAGSLMVGVAAAKALAIGWELPLVGVNHLEGHIFAIELDYPEVRFPMAMLVVSGGHTMIVRAQSRGHYQILGETVDDAAGEAFDKVARLLGLGYPGGPEIERVAMAGDPAAIRFPRAKTKGEYDFSFSGPKTAVANYVKSHPGTAAADVAAAFQASVAETLVEKTVAAAVASGCASIGLSGGVGANTVLRARLVEEGEKAGLAVYVPAKRNCTDNGAMIAAAGRFLLERFGPSDPELDAMPSLRLA
;
A
#
# COMPACT_ATOMS: atom_id res chain seq x y z
N MET A 1 6.58 -11.05 -29.17
CA MET A 1 7.44 -11.45 -28.05
C MET A 1 7.08 -10.55 -26.88
N SER A 2 6.59 -11.11 -25.82
CA SER A 2 6.15 -10.33 -24.65
C SER A 2 7.37 -9.89 -23.84
N GLY A 3 7.74 -8.64 -23.91
CA GLY A 3 8.78 -8.07 -23.07
C GLY A 3 8.39 -8.14 -21.59
N LEU A 4 9.37 -8.30 -20.71
CA LEU A 4 9.18 -8.26 -19.25
C LEU A 4 9.47 -6.86 -18.72
N ILE A 5 8.76 -6.43 -17.70
CA ILE A 5 9.13 -5.26 -16.90
C ILE A 5 9.72 -5.75 -15.58
N LEU A 6 10.91 -5.24 -15.24
CA LEU A 6 11.48 -5.37 -13.91
C LEU A 6 10.94 -4.21 -13.06
N GLY A 7 10.17 -4.51 -12.02
CA GLY A 7 9.68 -3.51 -11.06
C GLY A 7 10.50 -3.54 -9.77
N ILE A 8 10.87 -2.35 -9.28
CA ILE A 8 11.68 -2.13 -8.07
C ILE A 8 10.91 -1.21 -7.12
N GLU A 9 10.72 -1.66 -5.88
CA GLU A 9 10.06 -0.91 -4.82
C GLU A 9 10.98 -0.78 -3.60
N THR A 10 11.19 0.46 -3.14
CA THR A 10 11.99 0.76 -1.93
C THR A 10 11.48 2.00 -1.19
N SER A 11 10.20 2.35 -1.30
CA SER A 11 9.70 3.64 -0.78
C SER A 11 9.68 3.76 0.75
N CYS A 12 9.60 2.64 1.47
CA CYS A 12 9.49 2.64 2.94
C CYS A 12 10.42 1.62 3.59
N ASP A 13 9.91 0.49 4.04
CA ASP A 13 10.65 -0.54 4.78
C ASP A 13 10.61 -1.93 4.11
N GLU A 14 10.10 -2.01 2.88
CA GLU A 14 10.19 -3.19 2.02
C GLU A 14 11.16 -2.93 0.85
N THR A 15 12.16 -3.82 0.68
CA THR A 15 12.92 -3.90 -0.56
C THR A 15 12.30 -4.96 -1.42
N ALA A 16 11.72 -4.59 -2.56
CA ALA A 16 11.06 -5.57 -3.41
C ALA A 16 11.45 -5.45 -4.88
N ALA A 17 11.47 -6.62 -5.56
CA ALA A 17 11.66 -6.71 -6.99
C ALA A 17 10.75 -7.78 -7.59
N ALA A 18 10.29 -7.55 -8.82
CA ALA A 18 9.41 -8.48 -9.53
C ALA A 18 9.63 -8.41 -11.03
N LEU A 19 9.39 -9.52 -11.71
CA LEU A 19 9.30 -9.61 -13.17
C LEU A 19 7.84 -9.83 -13.57
N VAL A 20 7.29 -8.93 -14.38
CA VAL A 20 5.90 -8.99 -14.86
C VAL A 20 5.89 -9.05 -16.38
N ASP A 21 5.13 -9.99 -16.93
CA ASP A 21 5.01 -10.18 -18.38
C ASP A 21 3.98 -9.24 -19.03
N ALA A 22 3.90 -9.25 -20.35
CA ALA A 22 2.98 -8.39 -21.10
C ALA A 22 1.49 -8.68 -20.86
N SER A 23 1.16 -9.82 -20.26
CA SER A 23 -0.22 -10.12 -19.86
C SER A 23 -0.57 -9.57 -18.48
N GLY A 24 0.37 -8.92 -17.79
CA GLY A 24 0.22 -8.44 -16.42
C GLY A 24 0.48 -9.51 -15.35
N ARG A 25 0.93 -10.72 -15.75
CA ARG A 25 1.21 -11.81 -14.80
C ARG A 25 2.60 -11.63 -14.19
N ALA A 26 2.67 -11.62 -12.86
CA ALA A 26 3.93 -11.68 -12.14
C ALA A 26 4.56 -13.07 -12.29
N LEU A 27 5.76 -13.14 -12.88
CA LEU A 27 6.57 -14.37 -12.95
C LEU A 27 7.34 -14.59 -11.65
N SER A 28 7.69 -13.50 -10.98
CA SER A 28 8.31 -13.50 -9.66
C SER A 28 7.86 -12.25 -8.88
N SER A 29 7.92 -12.34 -7.55
CA SER A 29 7.70 -11.20 -6.66
C SER A 29 8.43 -11.49 -5.35
N VAL A 30 9.60 -10.87 -5.18
CA VAL A 30 10.46 -11.03 -4.01
C VAL A 30 10.34 -9.79 -3.14
N ILE A 31 10.16 -9.99 -1.84
CA ILE A 31 10.04 -8.93 -0.84
C ILE A 31 10.98 -9.26 0.32
N SER A 32 11.88 -8.34 0.63
CA SER A 32 12.69 -8.34 1.84
C SER A 32 12.16 -7.27 2.78
N SER A 33 11.39 -7.69 3.80
CA SER A 33 10.78 -6.77 4.77
C SER A 33 11.73 -6.49 5.93
N GLN A 34 11.77 -5.24 6.35
CA GLN A 34 12.58 -4.73 7.45
C GLN A 34 11.81 -4.68 8.78
N ILE A 35 10.63 -5.30 8.87
CA ILE A 35 9.80 -5.31 10.09
C ILE A 35 10.61 -5.75 11.31
N SER A 36 11.43 -6.79 11.18
CA SER A 36 12.26 -7.29 12.28
C SER A 36 13.27 -6.25 12.78
N LEU A 37 13.83 -5.46 11.87
CA LEU A 37 14.79 -4.38 12.18
C LEU A 37 14.12 -3.22 12.93
N HIS A 38 12.89 -2.88 12.55
CA HIS A 38 12.17 -1.74 13.09
C HIS A 38 11.33 -2.04 14.34
N ARG A 39 11.17 -3.34 14.68
CA ARG A 39 10.34 -3.79 15.80
C ARG A 39 10.73 -3.17 17.13
N ASP A 40 12.02 -3.13 17.42
CA ASP A 40 12.53 -2.62 18.72
C ASP A 40 12.35 -1.09 18.85
N PHE A 41 12.19 -0.39 17.73
CA PHE A 41 11.91 1.05 17.68
C PHE A 41 10.41 1.35 17.67
N GLY A 42 9.58 0.34 17.42
CA GLY A 42 8.13 0.46 17.33
C GLY A 42 7.64 1.32 16.17
N GLY A 43 8.38 1.35 15.08
CA GLY A 43 8.09 2.07 13.85
C GLY A 43 9.34 2.25 12.98
N VAL A 44 9.16 2.63 11.73
CA VAL A 44 10.24 2.77 10.75
C VAL A 44 11.22 3.88 11.16
N VAL A 45 12.51 3.56 11.13
CA VAL A 45 13.63 4.52 11.31
C VAL A 45 14.27 4.78 9.96
N PRO A 46 14.08 5.97 9.35
CA PRO A 46 14.44 6.24 7.95
C PRO A 46 15.91 5.95 7.60
N GLU A 47 16.86 6.31 8.49
CA GLU A 47 18.26 6.03 8.24
C GLU A 47 18.59 4.53 8.25
N LEU A 48 17.97 3.77 9.13
CA LEU A 48 18.16 2.31 9.15
C LEU A 48 17.56 1.68 7.92
N ALA A 49 16.36 2.16 7.50
CA ALA A 49 15.69 1.66 6.31
C ALA A 49 16.57 1.84 5.07
N SER A 50 17.10 3.04 4.82
CA SER A 50 17.93 3.30 3.65
C SER A 50 19.22 2.46 3.63
N ARG A 51 19.85 2.25 4.79
CA ARG A 51 21.05 1.41 4.90
C ARG A 51 20.74 -0.06 4.62
N GLU A 52 19.59 -0.55 5.09
CA GLU A 52 19.19 -1.94 4.84
C GLU A 52 18.83 -2.16 3.38
N HIS A 53 18.10 -1.24 2.74
CA HIS A 53 17.87 -1.29 1.29
C HIS A 53 19.19 -1.43 0.51
N ALA A 54 20.20 -0.60 0.84
CA ALA A 54 21.50 -0.64 0.16
C ALA A 54 22.23 -1.98 0.32
N LYS A 55 22.03 -2.67 1.44
CA LYS A 55 22.64 -3.99 1.67
C LYS A 55 21.98 -5.11 0.88
N VAL A 56 20.63 -5.07 0.77
CA VAL A 56 19.88 -6.23 0.28
C VAL A 56 19.38 -6.10 -1.17
N ILE A 57 19.41 -4.89 -1.75
CA ILE A 57 18.78 -4.64 -3.04
C ILE A 57 19.31 -5.55 -4.15
N LEU A 58 20.60 -5.79 -4.22
CA LEU A 58 21.18 -6.63 -5.25
C LEU A 58 20.71 -8.08 -5.11
N SER A 59 20.74 -8.63 -3.89
CA SER A 59 20.27 -10.00 -3.65
C SER A 59 18.77 -10.16 -3.91
N VAL A 60 17.95 -9.14 -3.64
CA VAL A 60 16.50 -9.14 -3.95
C VAL A 60 16.30 -9.13 -5.47
N LEU A 61 17.07 -8.33 -6.20
CA LEU A 61 17.04 -8.30 -7.67
C LEU A 61 17.42 -9.66 -8.26
N GLU A 62 18.57 -10.22 -7.86
CA GLU A 62 19.02 -11.54 -8.33
C GLU A 62 17.98 -12.62 -8.02
N GLN A 63 17.43 -12.62 -6.81
CA GLN A 63 16.41 -13.61 -6.41
C GLN A 63 15.15 -13.50 -7.27
N ALA A 64 14.73 -12.28 -7.66
CA ALA A 64 13.58 -12.11 -8.54
C ALA A 64 13.78 -12.77 -9.91
N PHE A 65 15.00 -12.77 -10.44
CA PHE A 65 15.30 -13.49 -11.68
C PHE A 65 15.36 -15.01 -11.47
N ILE A 66 15.97 -15.47 -10.38
CA ILE A 66 16.02 -16.90 -10.02
C ILE A 66 14.60 -17.46 -9.88
N ASP A 67 13.71 -16.78 -9.14
CA ASP A 67 12.31 -17.21 -8.93
C ASP A 67 11.51 -17.23 -10.23
N ALA A 68 11.88 -16.41 -11.20
CA ALA A 68 11.32 -16.42 -12.56
C ALA A 68 11.94 -17.48 -13.47
N GLY A 69 12.91 -18.28 -12.98
CA GLY A 69 13.66 -19.26 -13.78
C GLY A 69 14.58 -18.64 -14.83
N ARG A 70 15.17 -17.48 -14.55
CA ARG A 70 15.97 -16.68 -15.48
C ARG A 70 17.36 -16.37 -14.92
N GLU A 71 18.30 -16.11 -15.79
CA GLU A 71 19.59 -15.51 -15.42
C GLU A 71 19.41 -14.00 -15.16
N PHE A 72 20.23 -13.44 -14.28
CA PHE A 72 20.27 -12.00 -14.01
C PHE A 72 20.91 -11.26 -15.20
N SER A 73 20.11 -10.99 -16.19
CA SER A 73 20.53 -10.40 -17.46
C SER A 73 19.38 -9.61 -18.12
N PRO A 74 19.68 -8.71 -19.08
CA PRO A 74 18.66 -7.93 -19.78
C PRO A 74 17.82 -8.74 -20.77
N VAL A 75 18.15 -10.00 -21.02
CA VAL A 75 17.49 -10.79 -22.06
C VAL A 75 15.99 -10.93 -21.80
N GLY A 76 15.19 -10.42 -22.73
CA GLY A 76 13.72 -10.43 -22.67
C GLY A 76 13.11 -9.35 -21.77
N LEU A 77 13.93 -8.47 -21.17
CA LEU A 77 13.41 -7.26 -20.52
C LEU A 77 13.10 -6.18 -21.56
N GLU A 78 12.06 -5.40 -21.28
CA GLU A 78 11.61 -4.26 -22.08
C GLU A 78 11.97 -2.95 -21.37
N ALA A 79 11.87 -2.91 -20.04
CA ALA A 79 12.24 -1.75 -19.24
C ALA A 79 12.50 -2.13 -17.78
N VAL A 80 13.12 -1.17 -17.06
CA VAL A 80 13.23 -1.15 -15.60
C VAL A 80 12.30 -0.07 -15.06
N ALA A 81 11.34 -0.46 -14.23
CA ALA A 81 10.41 0.43 -13.53
C ALA A 81 10.81 0.55 -12.05
N VAL A 82 10.75 1.76 -11.50
CA VAL A 82 11.13 1.99 -10.10
C VAL A 82 10.24 3.04 -9.45
N THR A 83 9.94 2.86 -8.20
CA THR A 83 9.26 3.87 -7.41
C THR A 83 10.16 5.10 -7.24
N LYS A 84 9.70 6.25 -7.75
CA LYS A 84 10.37 7.54 -7.59
C LYS A 84 9.83 8.38 -6.43
N GLY A 85 8.68 8.01 -5.88
CA GLY A 85 7.99 8.69 -4.79
C GLY A 85 6.47 8.47 -4.84
N PRO A 86 5.73 8.89 -3.78
CA PRO A 86 6.26 9.37 -2.51
C PRO A 86 6.93 8.27 -1.68
N GLY A 87 7.68 8.70 -0.63
CA GLY A 87 8.34 7.76 0.29
C GLY A 87 9.51 8.39 1.05
N LEU A 88 10.25 7.56 1.77
CA LEU A 88 11.43 7.98 2.52
C LEU A 88 12.56 8.34 1.56
N ALA A 89 13.11 9.56 1.66
CA ALA A 89 14.09 10.09 0.71
C ALA A 89 15.28 9.12 0.50
N GLY A 90 15.92 8.67 1.58
CA GLY A 90 17.08 7.78 1.50
C GLY A 90 16.72 6.41 0.91
N SER A 91 15.55 5.87 1.22
CA SER A 91 15.05 4.60 0.70
C SER A 91 14.78 4.69 -0.82
N LEU A 92 14.08 5.73 -1.25
CA LEU A 92 13.82 5.99 -2.68
C LEU A 92 15.12 6.16 -3.48
N MET A 93 16.11 6.90 -2.93
CA MET A 93 17.42 7.10 -3.58
C MET A 93 18.12 5.77 -3.87
N VAL A 94 18.04 4.78 -2.98
CA VAL A 94 18.65 3.47 -3.21
C VAL A 94 18.00 2.76 -4.39
N GLY A 95 16.66 2.71 -4.43
CA GLY A 95 15.92 2.07 -5.54
C GLY A 95 16.18 2.78 -6.88
N VAL A 96 16.09 4.11 -6.89
CA VAL A 96 16.33 4.92 -8.11
C VAL A 96 17.76 4.74 -8.61
N ALA A 97 18.77 4.74 -7.71
CA ALA A 97 20.15 4.53 -8.11
C ALA A 97 20.39 3.13 -8.71
N ALA A 98 19.83 2.10 -8.08
CA ALA A 98 19.91 0.72 -8.59
C ALA A 98 19.23 0.58 -9.96
N ALA A 99 18.02 1.14 -10.11
CA ALA A 99 17.29 1.12 -11.37
C ALA A 99 18.03 1.85 -12.50
N LYS A 100 18.61 3.03 -12.21
CA LYS A 100 19.45 3.78 -13.16
C LYS A 100 20.67 2.98 -13.59
N ALA A 101 21.38 2.36 -12.62
CA ALA A 101 22.56 1.55 -12.92
C ALA A 101 22.23 0.38 -13.85
N LEU A 102 21.09 -0.31 -13.59
CA LEU A 102 20.63 -1.40 -14.45
C LEU A 102 20.19 -0.87 -15.83
N ALA A 103 19.42 0.18 -15.89
CA ALA A 103 18.93 0.76 -17.16
C ALA A 103 20.10 1.20 -18.06
N ILE A 104 21.09 1.87 -17.49
CA ILE A 104 22.29 2.30 -18.23
C ILE A 104 23.15 1.08 -18.63
N GLY A 105 23.45 0.19 -17.68
CA GLY A 105 24.32 -0.97 -17.94
C GLY A 105 23.72 -1.98 -18.92
N TRP A 106 22.41 -2.05 -19.02
CA TRP A 106 21.66 -2.95 -19.90
C TRP A 106 21.08 -2.27 -21.15
N GLU A 107 21.28 -0.96 -21.30
CA GLU A 107 20.73 -0.16 -22.39
C GLU A 107 19.19 -0.29 -22.51
N LEU A 108 18.51 -0.29 -21.35
CA LEU A 108 17.06 -0.42 -21.25
C LEU A 108 16.39 0.91 -20.88
N PRO A 109 15.13 1.13 -21.33
CA PRO A 109 14.29 2.22 -20.84
C PRO A 109 14.13 2.19 -19.31
N LEU A 110 14.20 3.37 -18.69
CA LEU A 110 13.89 3.59 -17.26
C LEU A 110 12.51 4.21 -17.13
N VAL A 111 11.69 3.72 -16.19
CA VAL A 111 10.36 4.25 -15.92
C VAL A 111 10.20 4.57 -14.43
N GLY A 112 10.03 5.84 -14.12
CA GLY A 112 9.74 6.28 -12.74
C GLY A 112 8.26 6.23 -12.43
N VAL A 113 7.88 5.45 -11.44
CA VAL A 113 6.50 5.19 -11.04
C VAL A 113 6.15 5.96 -9.77
N ASN A 114 4.93 6.50 -9.69
CA ASN A 114 4.38 6.98 -8.43
C ASN A 114 3.94 5.77 -7.58
N HIS A 115 4.40 5.69 -6.33
CA HIS A 115 4.09 4.59 -5.40
C HIS A 115 2.57 4.36 -5.23
N LEU A 116 1.80 5.45 -5.09
CA LEU A 116 0.35 5.36 -4.94
C LEU A 116 -0.33 4.89 -6.23
N GLU A 117 0.21 5.26 -7.40
CA GLU A 117 -0.23 4.71 -8.67
C GLU A 117 0.07 3.21 -8.76
N GLY A 118 1.25 2.77 -8.27
CA GLY A 118 1.55 1.36 -8.10
C GLY A 118 0.47 0.61 -7.32
N HIS A 119 0.02 1.15 -6.20
CA HIS A 119 -1.07 0.57 -5.42
C HIS A 119 -2.40 0.49 -6.18
N ILE A 120 -2.70 1.42 -7.08
CA ILE A 120 -3.89 1.35 -7.94
C ILE A 120 -3.75 0.19 -8.93
N PHE A 121 -2.57 0.06 -9.56
CA PHE A 121 -2.28 -1.03 -10.50
C PHE A 121 -2.14 -2.41 -9.83
N ALA A 122 -1.88 -2.48 -8.52
CA ALA A 122 -1.83 -3.75 -7.77
C ALA A 122 -3.11 -4.58 -7.90
N ILE A 123 -4.26 -3.95 -8.10
CA ILE A 123 -5.55 -4.64 -8.33
C ILE A 123 -5.51 -5.45 -9.62
N GLU A 124 -4.89 -4.92 -10.67
CA GLU A 124 -4.88 -5.54 -11.98
C GLU A 124 -4.04 -6.83 -12.03
N LEU A 125 -3.16 -7.05 -11.05
CA LEU A 125 -2.43 -8.31 -10.89
C LEU A 125 -3.34 -9.52 -10.63
N ASP A 126 -4.50 -9.27 -9.98
CA ASP A 126 -5.49 -10.31 -9.67
C ASP A 126 -6.78 -10.16 -10.51
N TYR A 127 -7.06 -8.94 -10.97
CA TYR A 127 -8.26 -8.59 -11.74
C TYR A 127 -7.87 -7.81 -13.01
N PRO A 128 -7.48 -8.47 -14.08
CA PRO A 128 -7.03 -7.80 -15.31
C PRO A 128 -8.11 -6.94 -15.98
N GLU A 129 -9.38 -7.23 -15.70
CA GLU A 129 -10.52 -6.48 -16.22
C GLU A 129 -11.26 -5.76 -15.08
N VAL A 130 -10.80 -4.55 -14.74
CA VAL A 130 -11.47 -3.70 -13.76
C VAL A 130 -12.45 -2.74 -14.44
N ARG A 131 -13.54 -2.39 -13.74
CA ARG A 131 -14.54 -1.44 -14.23
C ARG A 131 -14.21 -0.03 -13.73
N PHE A 132 -14.06 0.88 -14.67
CA PHE A 132 -13.93 2.31 -14.39
C PHE A 132 -15.26 3.06 -14.59
N PRO A 133 -15.49 4.22 -13.95
CA PRO A 133 -14.67 4.81 -12.89
C PRO A 133 -14.64 3.95 -11.63
N MET A 134 -13.49 3.91 -10.95
CA MET A 134 -13.29 3.11 -9.75
C MET A 134 -12.91 4.01 -8.56
N ALA A 135 -13.53 3.80 -7.41
CA ALA A 135 -13.10 4.41 -6.16
C ALA A 135 -12.09 3.49 -5.46
N MET A 136 -10.83 3.93 -5.40
CA MET A 136 -9.76 3.21 -4.74
C MET A 136 -9.61 3.65 -3.29
N LEU A 137 -9.74 2.73 -2.35
CA LEU A 137 -9.29 2.92 -0.98
C LEU A 137 -7.82 2.46 -0.88
N VAL A 138 -6.90 3.43 -0.82
CA VAL A 138 -5.49 3.19 -0.54
C VAL A 138 -5.26 3.41 0.93
N VAL A 139 -4.91 2.35 1.67
CA VAL A 139 -4.79 2.41 3.13
C VAL A 139 -3.56 1.64 3.63
N SER A 140 -2.55 2.38 4.09
CA SER A 140 -1.24 1.86 4.51
C SER A 140 -0.78 2.48 5.84
N GLY A 141 0.47 2.24 6.21
CA GLY A 141 1.12 2.89 7.36
C GLY A 141 1.23 4.40 7.21
N GLY A 142 1.51 4.89 6.00
CA GLY A 142 1.73 6.32 5.72
C GLY A 142 0.58 7.02 5.01
N HIS A 143 -0.31 6.28 4.35
CA HIS A 143 -1.37 6.87 3.52
C HIS A 143 -2.74 6.30 3.85
N THR A 144 -3.74 7.16 3.85
CA THR A 144 -5.16 6.78 3.89
C THR A 144 -5.93 7.76 3.02
N MET A 145 -6.41 7.28 1.87
CA MET A 145 -7.11 8.13 0.91
C MET A 145 -8.11 7.36 0.05
N ILE A 146 -9.08 8.08 -0.46
CA ILE A 146 -10.00 7.61 -1.49
C ILE A 146 -9.65 8.32 -2.79
N VAL A 147 -9.28 7.55 -3.80
CA VAL A 147 -8.91 8.06 -5.13
C VAL A 147 -9.96 7.60 -6.13
N ARG A 148 -10.56 8.53 -6.86
CA ARG A 148 -11.36 8.20 -8.03
C ARG A 148 -10.44 8.05 -9.22
N ALA A 149 -10.27 6.81 -9.69
CA ALA A 149 -9.66 6.53 -10.97
C ALA A 149 -10.74 6.60 -12.06
N GLN A 150 -10.74 7.66 -12.85
CA GLN A 150 -11.64 7.80 -13.99
C GLN A 150 -11.31 6.77 -15.07
N SER A 151 -10.04 6.54 -15.27
CA SER A 151 -9.38 5.54 -16.09
C SER A 151 -7.93 5.40 -15.60
N ARG A 152 -7.16 4.48 -16.15
CA ARG A 152 -5.73 4.40 -15.89
C ARG A 152 -5.05 5.74 -16.20
N GLY A 153 -4.23 6.22 -15.28
CA GLY A 153 -3.49 7.49 -15.41
C GLY A 153 -4.33 8.77 -15.20
N HIS A 154 -5.62 8.66 -14.84
CA HIS A 154 -6.48 9.82 -14.58
C HIS A 154 -7.12 9.68 -13.20
N TYR A 155 -6.54 10.37 -12.22
CA TYR A 155 -6.88 10.24 -10.82
C TYR A 155 -7.41 11.55 -10.23
N GLN A 156 -8.33 11.42 -9.27
CA GLN A 156 -8.84 12.51 -8.46
C GLN A 156 -8.91 12.04 -7.00
N ILE A 157 -8.27 12.72 -6.10
CA ILE A 157 -8.40 12.46 -4.66
C ILE A 157 -9.76 12.97 -4.23
N LEU A 158 -10.60 12.10 -3.67
CA LEU A 158 -11.92 12.43 -3.16
C LEU A 158 -11.88 12.77 -1.66
N GLY A 159 -10.97 12.15 -0.93
CA GLY A 159 -10.72 12.39 0.48
C GLY A 159 -9.43 11.75 0.92
N GLU A 160 -8.80 12.31 1.94
CA GLU A 160 -7.55 11.82 2.51
C GLU A 160 -7.54 12.01 4.03
N THR A 161 -6.59 11.38 4.72
CA THR A 161 -6.45 11.63 6.15
C THR A 161 -5.90 13.03 6.42
N VAL A 162 -6.48 13.71 7.40
CA VAL A 162 -6.05 15.05 7.83
C VAL A 162 -5.06 15.01 9.00
N ASP A 163 -4.79 13.80 9.51
CA ASP A 163 -3.87 13.58 10.63
C ASP A 163 -3.18 12.21 10.50
N ASP A 164 -3.26 11.33 11.49
CA ASP A 164 -2.66 9.98 11.44
C ASP A 164 -3.26 9.18 10.27
N ALA A 165 -2.43 8.40 9.56
CA ALA A 165 -2.92 7.34 8.68
C ALA A 165 -3.54 6.19 9.51
N ALA A 166 -4.42 5.40 8.89
CA ALA A 166 -5.06 4.29 9.59
C ALA A 166 -4.04 3.28 10.13
N GLY A 167 -3.02 2.90 9.34
CA GLY A 167 -1.97 1.99 9.78
C GLY A 167 -1.16 2.55 10.95
N GLU A 168 -0.80 3.84 10.89
CA GLU A 168 -0.13 4.52 12.00
C GLU A 168 -1.00 4.52 13.28
N ALA A 169 -2.32 4.66 13.14
CA ALA A 169 -3.24 4.55 14.27
C ALA A 169 -3.27 3.13 14.86
N PHE A 170 -3.25 2.09 13.99
CA PHE A 170 -3.10 0.70 14.43
C PHE A 170 -1.81 0.47 15.20
N ASP A 171 -0.68 0.98 14.72
CA ASP A 171 0.63 0.85 15.39
C ASP A 171 0.64 1.53 16.76
N LYS A 172 0.08 2.74 16.85
CA LYS A 172 0.00 3.51 18.09
C LYS A 172 -0.92 2.83 19.12
N VAL A 173 -2.06 2.27 18.70
CA VAL A 173 -2.97 1.54 19.58
C VAL A 173 -2.38 0.21 20.02
N ALA A 174 -1.72 -0.53 19.11
CA ALA A 174 -1.01 -1.76 19.46
C ALA A 174 0.04 -1.51 20.55
N ARG A 175 0.86 -0.46 20.38
CA ARG A 175 1.85 -0.04 21.39
C ARG A 175 1.19 0.31 22.72
N LEU A 176 0.06 1.02 22.71
CA LEU A 176 -0.70 1.34 23.92
C LEU A 176 -1.20 0.11 24.67
N LEU A 177 -1.58 -0.94 23.94
CA LEU A 177 -2.03 -2.21 24.49
C LEU A 177 -0.89 -3.17 24.85
N GLY A 178 0.37 -2.77 24.66
CA GLY A 178 1.54 -3.62 24.90
C GLY A 178 1.70 -4.74 23.89
N LEU A 179 1.12 -4.59 22.71
CA LEU A 179 1.23 -5.51 21.58
C LEU A 179 2.48 -5.19 20.74
N GLY A 180 2.86 -6.12 19.86
CA GLY A 180 4.04 -5.98 19.01
C GLY A 180 3.87 -5.00 17.86
N TYR A 181 4.91 -4.92 17.03
CA TYR A 181 4.96 -4.20 15.75
C TYR A 181 5.17 -5.23 14.62
N PRO A 182 4.50 -5.05 13.46
CA PRO A 182 3.54 -4.00 13.11
C PRO A 182 2.19 -4.17 13.82
N GLY A 183 1.57 -3.03 14.18
CA GLY A 183 0.37 -3.02 15.03
C GLY A 183 -0.87 -3.58 14.36
N GLY A 184 -1.03 -3.40 13.03
CA GLY A 184 -2.18 -3.91 12.30
C GLY A 184 -2.41 -5.41 12.49
N PRO A 185 -1.44 -6.28 12.13
CA PRO A 185 -1.53 -7.72 12.35
C PRO A 185 -1.70 -8.13 13.80
N GLU A 186 -1.05 -7.44 14.74
CA GLU A 186 -1.17 -7.75 16.17
C GLU A 186 -2.56 -7.39 16.74
N ILE A 187 -3.12 -6.24 16.36
CA ILE A 187 -4.51 -5.87 16.68
C ILE A 187 -5.47 -6.90 16.10
N GLU A 188 -5.32 -7.27 14.84
CA GLU A 188 -6.18 -8.27 14.19
C GLU A 188 -6.14 -9.61 14.93
N ARG A 189 -4.94 -10.08 15.27
CA ARG A 189 -4.74 -11.35 16.01
C ARG A 189 -5.40 -11.34 17.39
N VAL A 190 -5.24 -10.26 18.15
CA VAL A 190 -5.79 -10.14 19.50
C VAL A 190 -7.31 -9.93 19.46
N ALA A 191 -7.81 -9.17 18.49
CA ALA A 191 -9.23 -8.88 18.27
C ALA A 191 -10.07 -10.13 18.01
N MET A 192 -9.47 -11.22 17.50
CA MET A 192 -10.20 -12.48 17.26
C MET A 192 -10.83 -13.07 18.54
N ALA A 193 -10.29 -12.77 19.72
CA ALA A 193 -10.81 -13.25 21.00
C ALA A 193 -11.69 -12.20 21.72
N GLY A 194 -11.92 -11.03 21.10
CA GLY A 194 -12.66 -9.92 21.69
C GLY A 194 -14.05 -9.74 21.08
N ASP A 195 -14.88 -8.98 21.78
CA ASP A 195 -16.20 -8.56 21.31
C ASP A 195 -16.11 -7.15 20.69
N PRO A 196 -16.34 -6.98 19.38
CA PRO A 196 -16.31 -5.66 18.73
C PRO A 196 -17.44 -4.72 19.20
N ALA A 197 -18.48 -5.24 19.85
CA ALA A 197 -19.60 -4.46 20.41
C ALA A 197 -19.40 -4.05 21.88
N ALA A 198 -18.38 -4.61 22.56
CA ALA A 198 -18.13 -4.35 23.99
C ALA A 198 -17.84 -2.87 24.29
N ILE A 199 -17.23 -2.15 23.35
CA ILE A 199 -16.83 -0.76 23.49
C ILE A 199 -17.19 0.01 22.24
N ARG A 200 -17.77 1.19 22.38
CA ARG A 200 -18.09 2.06 21.24
C ARG A 200 -17.13 3.25 21.22
N PHE A 201 -16.16 3.21 20.33
CA PHE A 201 -15.27 4.36 20.11
C PHE A 201 -15.91 5.41 19.20
N PRO A 202 -15.70 6.71 19.49
CA PRO A 202 -16.25 7.79 18.69
C PRO A 202 -15.54 7.84 17.33
N ARG A 203 -16.28 8.22 16.29
CA ARG A 203 -15.72 8.50 14.97
C ARG A 203 -15.41 9.99 14.86
N ALA A 204 -14.31 10.32 14.24
CA ALA A 204 -13.93 11.70 14.04
C ALA A 204 -14.85 12.38 12.99
N LYS A 205 -15.19 13.63 13.26
CA LYS A 205 -15.84 14.51 12.27
C LYS A 205 -14.75 15.30 11.56
N THR A 206 -14.74 15.26 10.24
CA THR A 206 -13.82 15.98 9.37
C THR A 206 -14.54 17.12 8.65
N LYS A 207 -13.79 18.13 8.16
CA LYS A 207 -14.39 19.22 7.37
C LYS A 207 -14.76 18.73 5.97
N GLY A 208 -13.89 17.96 5.32
CA GLY A 208 -14.20 17.30 4.06
C GLY A 208 -15.07 16.07 4.32
N GLU A 209 -16.08 15.88 3.49
CA GLU A 209 -17.08 14.81 3.65
C GLU A 209 -16.44 13.42 3.66
N TYR A 210 -15.45 13.21 2.79
CA TYR A 210 -14.75 11.92 2.65
C TYR A 210 -13.38 11.88 3.29
N ASP A 211 -12.94 12.96 3.95
CA ASP A 211 -11.67 12.98 4.68
C ASP A 211 -11.70 12.07 5.90
N PHE A 212 -10.55 11.56 6.27
CA PHE A 212 -10.37 10.70 7.43
C PHE A 212 -9.64 11.44 8.55
N SER A 213 -9.84 10.96 9.79
CA SER A 213 -9.05 11.34 10.96
C SER A 213 -9.01 10.17 11.93
N PHE A 214 -7.82 9.78 12.36
CA PHE A 214 -7.62 8.66 13.28
C PHE A 214 -6.95 9.06 14.61
N SER A 215 -6.51 10.31 14.74
CA SER A 215 -5.98 10.83 16.01
C SER A 215 -7.02 10.88 17.12
N GLY A 216 -8.28 11.19 16.78
CA GLY A 216 -9.40 11.17 17.73
C GLY A 216 -9.69 9.78 18.29
N PRO A 217 -9.98 8.77 17.46
CA PRO A 217 -10.17 7.38 17.88
C PRO A 217 -9.03 6.84 18.72
N LYS A 218 -7.77 7.06 18.32
CA LYS A 218 -6.58 6.69 19.10
C LYS A 218 -6.59 7.29 20.51
N THR A 219 -6.90 8.58 20.61
CA THR A 219 -6.98 9.29 21.91
C THR A 219 -8.13 8.74 22.76
N ALA A 220 -9.25 8.40 22.13
CA ALA A 220 -10.39 7.77 22.83
C ALA A 220 -10.00 6.41 23.42
N VAL A 221 -9.26 5.58 22.67
CA VAL A 221 -8.71 4.31 23.18
C VAL A 221 -7.79 4.55 24.36
N ALA A 222 -6.85 5.51 24.27
CA ALA A 222 -5.92 5.82 25.37
C ALA A 222 -6.66 6.24 26.65
N ASN A 223 -7.66 7.09 26.52
CA ASN A 223 -8.47 7.55 27.64
C ASN A 223 -9.31 6.39 28.23
N TYR A 224 -9.87 5.54 27.37
CA TYR A 224 -10.68 4.40 27.81
C TYR A 224 -9.85 3.40 28.62
N VAL A 225 -8.69 2.97 28.09
CA VAL A 225 -7.78 2.03 28.79
C VAL A 225 -7.33 2.60 30.15
N LYS A 226 -7.04 3.90 30.19
CA LYS A 226 -6.65 4.57 31.45
C LYS A 226 -7.78 4.60 32.48
N SER A 227 -9.03 4.81 32.06
CA SER A 227 -10.19 4.93 32.94
C SER A 227 -10.84 3.59 33.30
N HIS A 228 -10.55 2.53 32.58
CA HIS A 228 -11.09 1.18 32.78
C HIS A 228 -9.94 0.16 32.92
N PRO A 229 -9.12 0.25 33.98
CA PRO A 229 -8.04 -0.71 34.21
C PRO A 229 -8.64 -2.11 34.37
N GLY A 230 -8.13 -3.08 33.63
CA GLY A 230 -8.63 -4.46 33.65
C GLY A 230 -9.56 -4.84 32.49
N THR A 231 -9.91 -3.90 31.61
CA THR A 231 -10.58 -4.26 30.35
C THR A 231 -9.68 -5.18 29.51
N ALA A 232 -10.26 -6.25 28.97
CA ALA A 232 -9.54 -7.18 28.11
C ALA A 232 -8.98 -6.46 26.88
N ALA A 233 -7.68 -6.59 26.64
CA ALA A 233 -7.05 -6.01 25.44
C ALA A 233 -7.72 -6.49 24.14
N ALA A 234 -8.28 -7.70 24.15
CA ALA A 234 -9.01 -8.28 23.05
C ALA A 234 -10.26 -7.45 22.66
N ASP A 235 -11.05 -7.02 23.66
CA ASP A 235 -12.26 -6.23 23.41
C ASP A 235 -11.91 -4.83 22.90
N VAL A 236 -10.85 -4.22 23.47
CA VAL A 236 -10.35 -2.92 23.00
C VAL A 236 -9.87 -3.02 21.54
N ALA A 237 -9.09 -4.07 21.23
CA ALA A 237 -8.57 -4.32 19.89
C ALA A 237 -9.71 -4.56 18.88
N ALA A 238 -10.69 -5.40 19.25
CA ALA A 238 -11.84 -5.72 18.41
C ALA A 238 -12.71 -4.48 18.11
N ALA A 239 -13.04 -3.71 19.15
CA ALA A 239 -13.84 -2.50 19.03
C ALA A 239 -13.11 -1.40 18.22
N PHE A 240 -11.81 -1.22 18.44
CA PHE A 240 -11.00 -0.26 17.67
C PHE A 240 -10.94 -0.66 16.20
N GLN A 241 -10.58 -1.91 15.89
CA GLN A 241 -10.53 -2.43 14.52
C GLN A 241 -11.88 -2.26 13.80
N ALA A 242 -12.99 -2.61 14.47
CA ALA A 242 -14.32 -2.45 13.92
C ALA A 242 -14.63 -0.97 13.60
N SER A 243 -14.33 -0.04 14.50
CA SER A 243 -14.54 1.41 14.32
C SER A 243 -13.74 1.96 13.14
N VAL A 244 -12.46 1.54 12.98
CA VAL A 244 -11.63 1.96 11.85
C VAL A 244 -12.18 1.39 10.54
N ALA A 245 -12.47 0.10 10.49
CA ALA A 245 -13.01 -0.55 9.30
C ALA A 245 -14.35 0.07 8.86
N GLU A 246 -15.24 0.34 9.82
CA GLU A 246 -16.50 1.03 9.56
C GLU A 246 -16.29 2.41 8.93
N THR A 247 -15.40 3.21 9.52
CA THR A 247 -15.12 4.56 9.03
C THR A 247 -14.56 4.54 7.61
N LEU A 248 -13.61 3.63 7.33
CA LEU A 248 -13.01 3.48 6.00
C LEU A 248 -14.06 3.06 4.96
N VAL A 249 -14.86 2.04 5.27
CA VAL A 249 -15.84 1.48 4.34
C VAL A 249 -16.98 2.44 4.05
N GLU A 250 -17.60 3.02 5.09
CA GLU A 250 -18.73 3.95 4.91
C GLU A 250 -18.36 5.14 4.01
N LYS A 251 -17.20 5.76 4.28
CA LYS A 251 -16.76 6.91 3.48
C LYS A 251 -16.39 6.50 2.05
N THR A 252 -15.76 5.34 1.87
CA THR A 252 -15.39 4.85 0.55
C THR A 252 -16.63 4.54 -0.30
N VAL A 253 -17.61 3.84 0.26
CA VAL A 253 -18.86 3.50 -0.44
C VAL A 253 -19.64 4.79 -0.76
N ALA A 254 -19.78 5.71 0.22
CA ALA A 254 -20.44 6.98 0.00
C ALA A 254 -19.77 7.81 -1.11
N ALA A 255 -18.44 7.92 -1.10
CA ALA A 255 -17.68 8.61 -2.13
C ALA A 255 -17.84 7.95 -3.50
N ALA A 256 -17.81 6.63 -3.57
CA ALA A 256 -17.99 5.86 -4.81
C ALA A 256 -19.37 6.12 -5.44
N VAL A 257 -20.43 6.03 -4.64
CA VAL A 257 -21.81 6.27 -5.09
C VAL A 257 -21.99 7.71 -5.54
N ALA A 258 -21.58 8.68 -4.72
CA ALA A 258 -21.74 10.11 -5.03
C ALA A 258 -20.94 10.54 -6.28
N SER A 259 -19.80 9.89 -6.54
CA SER A 259 -18.95 10.18 -7.70
C SER A 259 -19.30 9.35 -8.94
N GLY A 260 -20.36 8.53 -8.90
CA GLY A 260 -20.80 7.70 -10.02
C GLY A 260 -19.77 6.63 -10.42
N CYS A 261 -19.05 6.06 -9.45
CA CYS A 261 -18.12 4.97 -9.72
C CYS A 261 -18.87 3.67 -10.04
N ALA A 262 -18.31 2.86 -10.92
CA ALA A 262 -18.82 1.54 -11.26
C ALA A 262 -18.29 0.45 -10.31
N SER A 263 -17.20 0.75 -9.61
CA SER A 263 -16.53 -0.22 -8.75
C SER A 263 -15.77 0.43 -7.59
N ILE A 264 -15.37 -0.42 -6.64
CA ILE A 264 -14.47 -0.08 -5.54
C ILE A 264 -13.26 -1.04 -5.59
N GLY A 265 -12.08 -0.50 -5.30
CA GLY A 265 -10.85 -1.26 -5.13
C GLY A 265 -10.22 -1.00 -3.75
N LEU A 266 -9.42 -1.95 -3.27
CA LEU A 266 -8.70 -1.87 -2.00
C LEU A 266 -7.22 -2.15 -2.20
N SER A 267 -6.33 -1.31 -1.65
CA SER A 267 -4.89 -1.54 -1.65
C SER A 267 -4.21 -0.90 -0.44
N GLY A 268 -2.92 -1.18 -0.26
CA GLY A 268 -2.13 -0.76 0.90
C GLY A 268 -2.12 -1.82 2.01
N GLY A 269 -1.12 -1.77 2.89
CA GLY A 269 -0.87 -2.80 3.90
C GLY A 269 -2.04 -3.05 4.86
N VAL A 270 -2.81 -2.01 5.24
CA VAL A 270 -4.02 -2.17 6.05
C VAL A 270 -5.14 -2.86 5.26
N GLY A 271 -5.09 -2.82 3.93
CA GLY A 271 -5.97 -3.58 3.04
C GLY A 271 -5.85 -5.11 3.20
N ALA A 272 -4.83 -5.61 3.88
CA ALA A 272 -4.71 -7.02 4.25
C ALA A 272 -5.62 -7.42 5.45
N ASN A 273 -6.17 -6.46 6.20
CA ASN A 273 -7.03 -6.71 7.36
C ASN A 273 -8.33 -7.40 6.95
N THR A 274 -8.63 -8.55 7.56
CA THR A 274 -9.78 -9.40 7.17
C THR A 274 -11.13 -8.76 7.44
N VAL A 275 -11.27 -7.99 8.52
CA VAL A 275 -12.52 -7.31 8.88
C VAL A 275 -12.81 -6.19 7.88
N LEU A 276 -11.79 -5.38 7.53
CA LEU A 276 -11.92 -4.34 6.50
C LEU A 276 -12.34 -4.92 5.15
N ARG A 277 -11.67 -6.00 4.72
CA ARG A 277 -11.94 -6.69 3.44
C ARG A 277 -13.37 -7.20 3.35
N ALA A 278 -13.79 -7.97 4.36
CA ALA A 278 -15.13 -8.54 4.40
C ALA A 278 -16.21 -7.46 4.37
N ARG A 279 -16.02 -6.41 5.17
CA ARG A 279 -16.98 -5.30 5.26
C ARG A 279 -17.04 -4.49 3.97
N LEU A 280 -15.90 -4.27 3.30
CA LEU A 280 -15.88 -3.53 2.03
C LEU A 280 -16.62 -4.29 0.93
N VAL A 281 -16.46 -5.63 0.87
CA VAL A 281 -17.20 -6.47 -0.06
C VAL A 281 -18.70 -6.38 0.22
N GLU A 282 -19.09 -6.61 1.47
CA GLU A 282 -20.49 -6.60 1.88
C GLU A 282 -21.21 -5.26 1.54
N GLU A 283 -20.63 -4.15 1.98
CA GLU A 283 -21.25 -2.84 1.80
C GLU A 283 -21.16 -2.34 0.35
N GLY A 284 -20.07 -2.65 -0.36
CA GLY A 284 -19.94 -2.33 -1.79
C GLY A 284 -20.95 -3.07 -2.65
N GLU A 285 -21.16 -4.38 -2.41
CA GLU A 285 -22.17 -5.18 -3.11
C GLU A 285 -23.59 -4.71 -2.81
N LYS A 286 -23.90 -4.36 -1.55
CA LYS A 286 -25.20 -3.76 -1.18
C LYS A 286 -25.46 -2.43 -1.92
N ALA A 287 -24.40 -1.67 -2.20
CA ALA A 287 -24.49 -0.44 -2.98
C ALA A 287 -24.53 -0.67 -4.49
N GLY A 288 -24.50 -1.92 -4.97
CA GLY A 288 -24.54 -2.26 -6.39
C GLY A 288 -23.22 -2.05 -7.13
N LEU A 289 -22.10 -1.94 -6.40
CA LEU A 289 -20.77 -1.72 -6.96
C LEU A 289 -20.03 -3.05 -7.15
N ALA A 290 -19.22 -3.16 -8.21
CA ALA A 290 -18.24 -4.23 -8.30
C ALA A 290 -17.13 -3.97 -7.28
N VAL A 291 -16.70 -5.00 -6.54
CA VAL A 291 -15.68 -4.82 -5.49
C VAL A 291 -14.45 -5.68 -5.81
N TYR A 292 -13.29 -5.04 -5.87
CA TYR A 292 -12.01 -5.66 -6.17
C TYR A 292 -11.10 -5.63 -4.93
N VAL A 293 -10.89 -6.81 -4.35
CA VAL A 293 -10.06 -6.98 -3.15
C VAL A 293 -8.95 -7.97 -3.49
N PRO A 294 -7.76 -7.49 -3.88
CA PRO A 294 -6.68 -8.35 -4.36
C PRO A 294 -6.14 -9.26 -3.26
N ALA A 295 -5.39 -10.28 -3.64
CA ALA A 295 -4.71 -11.16 -2.69
C ALA A 295 -3.87 -10.33 -1.70
N LYS A 296 -3.77 -10.77 -0.43
CA LYS A 296 -3.06 -10.01 0.61
C LYS A 296 -1.63 -9.65 0.22
N ARG A 297 -0.91 -10.54 -0.49
CA ARG A 297 0.44 -10.32 -1.00
C ARG A 297 0.55 -9.17 -2.01
N ASN A 298 -0.54 -8.85 -2.70
CA ASN A 298 -0.60 -7.76 -3.69
C ASN A 298 -1.13 -6.44 -3.08
N CYS A 299 -1.60 -6.46 -1.81
CA CYS A 299 -2.02 -5.25 -1.09
C CYS A 299 -0.83 -4.50 -0.49
N THR A 300 0.21 -5.22 -0.03
CA THR A 300 1.43 -4.62 0.55
C THR A 300 2.38 -4.14 -0.53
N ASP A 301 3.38 -3.35 -0.14
CA ASP A 301 4.42 -2.86 -1.04
C ASP A 301 5.15 -4.01 -1.72
N ASN A 302 5.20 -3.98 -3.04
CA ASN A 302 5.81 -5.04 -3.84
C ASN A 302 6.30 -4.54 -5.20
N GLY A 303 7.23 -5.28 -5.81
CA GLY A 303 7.79 -4.92 -7.13
C GLY A 303 6.79 -5.11 -8.29
N ALA A 304 5.82 -6.03 -8.14
CA ALA A 304 4.90 -6.34 -9.23
C ALA A 304 3.92 -5.18 -9.52
N MET A 305 3.45 -4.48 -8.49
CA MET A 305 2.62 -3.28 -8.65
C MET A 305 3.36 -2.17 -9.41
N ILE A 306 4.67 -2.06 -9.17
CA ILE A 306 5.52 -1.06 -9.83
C ILE A 306 5.79 -1.47 -11.28
N ALA A 307 6.00 -2.76 -11.54
CA ALA A 307 6.15 -3.27 -12.91
C ALA A 307 4.85 -3.08 -13.72
N ALA A 308 3.68 -3.35 -13.12
CA ALA A 308 2.39 -3.17 -13.79
C ALA A 308 2.12 -1.70 -14.16
N ALA A 309 2.30 -0.78 -13.21
CA ALA A 309 2.19 0.66 -13.46
C ALA A 309 3.24 1.14 -14.46
N GLY A 310 4.48 0.64 -14.34
CA GLY A 310 5.60 0.98 -15.22
C GLY A 310 5.33 0.59 -16.67
N ARG A 311 4.71 -0.56 -16.93
CA ARG A 311 4.28 -0.96 -18.27
C ARG A 311 3.31 0.06 -18.89
N PHE A 312 2.24 0.38 -18.14
CA PHE A 312 1.27 1.36 -18.61
C PHE A 312 1.92 2.72 -18.92
N LEU A 313 2.80 3.20 -18.02
CA LEU A 313 3.48 4.47 -18.20
C LEU A 313 4.42 4.46 -19.41
N LEU A 314 5.17 3.37 -19.61
CA LEU A 314 6.04 3.20 -20.77
C LEU A 314 5.25 3.23 -22.09
N GLU A 315 4.15 2.48 -22.16
CA GLU A 315 3.30 2.41 -23.36
C GLU A 315 2.62 3.76 -23.66
N ARG A 316 2.23 4.49 -22.61
CA ARG A 316 1.46 5.74 -22.74
C ARG A 316 2.32 6.97 -22.98
N PHE A 317 3.47 7.06 -22.31
CA PHE A 317 4.29 8.27 -22.23
C PHE A 317 5.74 8.06 -22.67
N GLY A 318 6.16 6.82 -22.89
CA GLY A 318 7.55 6.47 -23.16
C GLY A 318 8.42 6.41 -21.91
N PRO A 319 9.74 6.25 -22.05
CA PRO A 319 10.68 6.21 -20.93
C PRO A 319 10.76 7.55 -20.19
N SER A 320 11.08 7.47 -18.92
CA SER A 320 11.39 8.66 -18.11
C SER A 320 12.72 9.28 -18.51
N ASP A 321 12.89 10.57 -18.18
CA ASP A 321 14.17 11.26 -18.32
C ASP A 321 15.29 10.50 -17.58
N PRO A 322 16.46 10.30 -18.16
CA PRO A 322 17.63 9.74 -17.47
C PRO A 322 18.06 10.50 -16.20
N GLU A 323 17.70 11.77 -16.09
CA GLU A 323 17.91 12.60 -14.89
C GLU A 323 16.88 12.34 -13.78
N LEU A 324 15.93 11.40 -13.98
CA LEU A 324 14.96 10.99 -12.96
C LEU A 324 15.57 10.96 -11.57
N ASP A 325 14.91 11.57 -10.58
CA ASP A 325 15.36 11.62 -9.19
C ASP A 325 14.25 11.17 -8.24
N ALA A 326 14.64 10.90 -6.99
CA ALA A 326 13.73 10.59 -5.90
C ALA A 326 12.89 11.82 -5.54
N MET A 327 11.58 11.63 -5.41
CA MET A 327 10.61 12.68 -5.11
C MET A 327 9.79 12.32 -3.86
N PRO A 328 10.32 12.54 -2.63
CA PRO A 328 9.71 12.06 -1.39
C PRO A 328 8.27 12.53 -1.15
N SER A 329 7.94 13.72 -1.64
CA SER A 329 6.61 14.34 -1.47
C SER A 329 5.79 14.35 -2.77
N LEU A 330 6.07 13.40 -3.69
CA LEU A 330 5.34 13.30 -4.96
C LEU A 330 3.86 13.06 -4.70
N ARG A 331 3.00 13.91 -5.26
CA ARG A 331 1.55 13.71 -5.19
C ARG A 331 1.08 12.80 -6.32
N LEU A 332 -0.02 12.11 -6.08
CA LEU A 332 -0.77 11.46 -7.14
C LEU A 332 -1.44 12.56 -7.99
N ALA A 333 -1.12 12.58 -9.27
CA ALA A 333 -1.56 13.63 -10.20
C ALA A 333 -3.00 13.43 -10.67
#